data_f02f988776872848abc96dcfa16bfe75
#
_entry.id   f02f988776872848abc96dcfa16bfe75
#
_cell.length_a   1.000
_cell.length_b   1.000
_cell.length_c   1.000
_cell.angle_alpha   90.00
_cell.angle_beta   90.00
_cell.angle_gamma   90.00
#
_symmetry.space_group_name_H-M   'P 1'
#
loop_
_entity.id
_entity.type
_entity.pdbx_description
1 polymer ?
#
loop_
_entity_poly.entity_id
_entity_poly.type
_entity_poly.pdbx_seq_one_letter_code
_entity_poly.pdbx_strand_id
1 'polypeptide(L)'
;MLKDDGVKTKIIKKYLPFINQQVNRYLQLMDFYINFQLDGEFNETVESPIHEHFSYSSFSEGEKMRIDLALLFTWREVARVKNSVNTNLLIMDEVFDSSLDGFGTEEFLKIIRYVVKDANIFVISHKDSLHDKFESVLKFDKVKGFSRML
;
A
#
# COMPACT_ATOMS: atom_id res chain seq x y z
N MET A 1 -31.49 -19.13 1.89
CA MET A 1 -30.15 -18.60 2.19
C MET A 1 -29.64 -17.90 0.95
N LEU A 2 -29.67 -16.58 0.91
CA LEU A 2 -29.02 -15.78 -0.14
C LEU A 2 -27.51 -15.94 0.07
N LYS A 3 -26.83 -16.59 -0.87
CA LYS A 3 -25.37 -16.69 -0.85
C LYS A 3 -24.79 -15.27 -0.97
N ASP A 4 -24.19 -14.80 0.10
CA ASP A 4 -23.60 -13.46 0.26
C ASP A 4 -22.51 -13.17 -0.80
N ASP A 5 -21.93 -14.22 -1.36
CA ASP A 5 -20.88 -14.17 -2.39
C ASP A 5 -21.35 -13.53 -3.72
N GLY A 6 -22.61 -13.67 -4.10
CA GLY A 6 -23.08 -13.17 -5.39
C GLY A 6 -23.22 -11.65 -5.49
N VAL A 7 -23.58 -10.97 -4.38
CA VAL A 7 -23.75 -9.51 -4.36
C VAL A 7 -22.39 -8.82 -4.22
N LYS A 8 -21.54 -9.33 -3.34
CA LYS A 8 -20.15 -8.80 -3.17
C LYS A 8 -19.38 -8.91 -4.46
N THR A 9 -19.39 -10.07 -5.11
CA THR A 9 -18.72 -10.30 -6.39
C THR A 9 -19.22 -9.38 -7.51
N LYS A 10 -20.53 -9.15 -7.59
CA LYS A 10 -21.11 -8.21 -8.59
C LYS A 10 -20.67 -6.77 -8.35
N ILE A 11 -20.61 -6.33 -7.09
CA ILE A 11 -20.16 -4.98 -6.75
C ILE A 11 -18.69 -4.83 -7.12
N ILE A 12 -17.88 -5.81 -6.77
CA ILE A 12 -16.43 -5.77 -7.04
C ILE A 12 -16.14 -5.79 -8.53
N LYS A 13 -16.79 -6.67 -9.29
CA LYS A 13 -16.66 -6.73 -10.76
C LYS A 13 -16.90 -5.37 -11.44
N LYS A 14 -17.77 -4.54 -10.89
CA LYS A 14 -18.02 -3.18 -11.38
C LYS A 14 -16.79 -2.26 -11.22
N TYR A 15 -16.01 -2.46 -10.17
CA TYR A 15 -14.84 -1.62 -9.87
C TYR A 15 -13.52 -2.19 -10.39
N LEU A 16 -13.49 -3.42 -10.91
CA LEU A 16 -12.27 -4.06 -11.42
C LEU A 16 -11.52 -3.21 -12.45
N PRO A 17 -12.16 -2.63 -13.48
CA PRO A 17 -11.43 -1.79 -14.44
C PRO A 17 -10.76 -0.60 -13.76
N PHE A 18 -11.45 0.04 -12.81
CA PHE A 18 -10.92 1.14 -12.02
C PHE A 18 -9.77 0.68 -11.11
N ILE A 19 -9.93 -0.46 -10.42
CA ILE A 19 -8.91 -1.05 -9.56
C ILE A 19 -7.64 -1.33 -10.37
N ASN A 20 -7.75 -2.05 -11.48
CA ASN A 20 -6.63 -2.41 -12.33
C ASN A 20 -5.92 -1.17 -12.88
N GLN A 21 -6.68 -0.15 -13.31
CA GLN A 21 -6.11 1.11 -13.75
C GLN A 21 -5.33 1.82 -12.63
N GLN A 22 -5.89 1.91 -11.42
CA GLN A 22 -5.25 2.61 -10.31
C GLN A 22 -4.01 1.86 -9.80
N VAL A 23 -4.07 0.53 -9.67
CA VAL A 23 -2.91 -0.27 -9.27
C VAL A 23 -1.74 -0.01 -10.21
N ASN A 24 -1.95 -0.14 -11.52
CA ASN A 24 -0.88 0.08 -12.51
C ASN A 24 -0.38 1.53 -12.49
N ARG A 25 -1.25 2.52 -12.26
CA ARG A 25 -0.83 3.90 -12.09
C ARG A 25 0.10 4.07 -10.88
N TYR A 26 -0.23 3.47 -9.73
CA TYR A 26 0.64 3.53 -8.56
C TYR A 26 1.95 2.79 -8.77
N LEU A 27 1.95 1.64 -9.44
CA LEU A 27 3.16 0.92 -9.79
C LEU A 27 4.08 1.76 -10.69
N GLN A 28 3.54 2.44 -11.70
CA GLN A 28 4.30 3.37 -12.55
C GLN A 28 4.89 4.54 -11.76
N LEU A 29 4.17 5.10 -10.78
CA LEU A 29 4.67 6.15 -9.90
C LEU A 29 5.83 5.67 -8.99
N MET A 30 5.92 4.36 -8.80
CA MET A 30 7.00 3.69 -8.06
C MET A 30 8.14 3.20 -8.96
N ASP A 31 8.20 3.67 -10.21
CA ASP A 31 9.15 3.21 -11.22
C ASP A 31 9.14 1.67 -11.40
N PHE A 32 7.96 1.07 -11.23
CA PHE A 32 7.77 -0.35 -11.37
C PHE A 32 6.81 -0.66 -12.52
N TYR A 33 7.38 -0.99 -13.68
CA TYR A 33 6.70 -1.10 -14.95
C TYR A 33 6.28 -2.55 -15.24
N ILE A 34 5.28 -3.01 -14.54
CA ILE A 34 4.58 -4.28 -14.79
C ILE A 34 3.12 -4.01 -15.14
N ASN A 35 2.44 -4.97 -15.74
CA ASN A 35 1.00 -4.95 -15.94
C ASN A 35 0.36 -5.91 -14.93
N PHE A 36 -0.18 -5.35 -13.85
CA PHE A 36 -0.89 -6.09 -12.81
C PHE A 36 -2.38 -6.08 -13.09
N GLN A 37 -3.03 -7.23 -13.02
CA GLN A 37 -4.47 -7.35 -13.20
C GLN A 37 -5.07 -8.26 -12.14
N LEU A 38 -6.22 -7.86 -11.62
CA LEU A 38 -7.12 -8.69 -10.82
C LEU A 38 -8.31 -9.09 -11.67
N ASP A 39 -8.71 -10.35 -11.58
CA ASP A 39 -9.94 -10.84 -12.16
C ASP A 39 -11.13 -10.73 -11.19
N GLY A 40 -12.32 -11.16 -11.63
CA GLY A 40 -13.55 -11.11 -10.83
C GLY A 40 -13.58 -12.06 -9.64
N GLU A 41 -12.61 -12.93 -9.50
CA GLU A 41 -12.43 -13.88 -8.40
C GLU A 41 -11.24 -13.51 -7.51
N PHE A 42 -10.64 -12.31 -7.76
CA PHE A 42 -9.42 -11.82 -7.10
C PHE A 42 -8.16 -12.64 -7.36
N ASN A 43 -8.14 -13.40 -8.44
CA ASN A 43 -6.88 -13.97 -8.90
C ASN A 43 -6.04 -12.87 -9.53
N GLU A 44 -4.78 -12.88 -9.21
CA GLU A 44 -3.81 -11.94 -9.75
C GLU A 44 -3.13 -12.50 -10.99
N THR A 45 -2.95 -11.66 -11.99
CA THR A 45 -2.12 -11.93 -13.15
C THR A 45 -1.12 -10.80 -13.30
N VAL A 46 0.15 -11.14 -13.48
CA VAL A 46 1.21 -10.17 -13.69
C VAL A 46 1.92 -10.47 -14.99
N GLU A 47 1.95 -9.47 -15.86
CA GLU A 47 2.70 -9.50 -17.10
C GLU A 47 3.87 -8.53 -16.98
N SER A 48 5.05 -9.01 -17.32
CA SER A 48 6.25 -8.18 -17.39
C SER A 48 6.70 -8.08 -18.85
N PRO A 49 7.25 -6.92 -19.27
CA PRO A 49 7.82 -6.78 -20.62
C PRO A 49 8.96 -7.75 -20.92
N ILE A 50 9.54 -8.36 -19.89
CA ILE A 50 10.74 -9.20 -19.97
C ILE A 50 10.40 -10.69 -19.81
N HIS A 51 9.26 -11.03 -19.18
CA HIS A 51 8.90 -12.42 -18.84
C HIS A 51 7.43 -12.71 -19.11
N GLU A 52 7.15 -13.79 -19.86
CA GLU A 52 5.79 -14.16 -20.28
C GLU A 52 4.90 -14.74 -19.17
N HIS A 53 5.49 -15.26 -18.08
CA HIS A 53 4.74 -15.80 -16.94
C HIS A 53 5.43 -15.44 -15.62
N PHE A 54 4.87 -14.46 -14.93
CA PHE A 54 5.29 -14.07 -13.59
C PHE A 54 4.17 -14.34 -12.58
N SER A 55 4.53 -14.95 -11.46
CA SER A 55 3.65 -15.03 -10.30
C SER A 55 4.15 -14.06 -9.22
N TYR A 56 3.26 -13.63 -8.32
CA TYR A 56 3.64 -12.79 -7.18
C TYR A 56 4.81 -13.36 -6.36
N SER A 57 4.90 -14.69 -6.25
CA SER A 57 6.00 -15.37 -5.55
C SER A 57 7.37 -15.17 -6.19
N SER A 58 7.43 -14.80 -7.45
CA SER A 58 8.69 -14.61 -8.19
C SER A 58 9.35 -13.25 -7.93
N PHE A 59 8.62 -12.30 -7.30
CA PHE A 59 9.14 -10.98 -6.99
C PHE A 59 10.01 -10.97 -5.74
N SER A 60 11.02 -10.10 -5.74
CA SER A 60 11.75 -9.74 -4.54
C SER A 60 10.85 -9.09 -3.50
N GLU A 61 11.25 -9.07 -2.23
CA GLU A 61 10.45 -8.47 -1.15
C GLU A 61 10.17 -6.97 -1.40
N GLY A 62 11.12 -6.23 -1.96
CA GLY A 62 10.93 -4.83 -2.32
C GLY A 62 9.92 -4.62 -3.46
N GLU A 63 9.87 -5.53 -4.44
CA GLU A 63 8.89 -5.51 -5.52
C GLU A 63 7.50 -5.90 -5.02
N LYS A 64 7.39 -6.93 -4.19
CA LYS A 64 6.14 -7.31 -3.52
C LYS A 64 5.57 -6.15 -2.72
N MET A 65 6.40 -5.45 -1.96
CA MET A 65 5.97 -4.29 -1.21
C MET A 65 5.41 -3.18 -2.10
N ARG A 66 5.99 -2.93 -3.28
CA ARG A 66 5.42 -1.95 -4.23
C ARG A 66 4.03 -2.36 -4.70
N ILE A 67 3.81 -3.66 -4.97
CA ILE A 67 2.49 -4.20 -5.33
C ILE A 67 1.51 -4.01 -4.17
N ASP A 68 1.89 -4.39 -2.95
CA ASP A 68 1.05 -4.28 -1.76
C ASP A 68 0.64 -2.83 -1.48
N LEU A 69 1.57 -1.89 -1.65
CA LEU A 69 1.29 -0.46 -1.52
C LEU A 69 0.37 0.07 -2.63
N ALA A 70 0.61 -0.34 -3.87
CA ALA A 70 -0.26 0.04 -4.97
C ALA A 70 -1.69 -0.45 -4.72
N LEU A 71 -1.86 -1.66 -4.21
CA LEU A 71 -3.14 -2.22 -3.80
C LEU A 71 -3.75 -1.43 -2.62
N LEU A 72 -2.99 -1.15 -1.57
CA LEU A 72 -3.45 -0.36 -0.42
C LEU A 72 -3.99 1.00 -0.84
N PHE A 73 -3.25 1.75 -1.64
CA PHE A 73 -3.68 3.06 -2.13
C PHE A 73 -4.88 2.96 -3.06
N THR A 74 -4.93 1.92 -3.90
CA THR A 74 -6.07 1.66 -4.77
C THR A 74 -7.34 1.38 -3.95
N TRP A 75 -7.27 0.55 -2.92
CA TRP A 75 -8.40 0.29 -2.03
C TRP A 75 -8.88 1.54 -1.30
N ARG A 76 -7.96 2.41 -0.91
CA ARG A 76 -8.30 3.72 -0.33
C ARG A 76 -9.10 4.57 -1.33
N GLU A 77 -8.68 4.64 -2.59
CA GLU A 77 -9.42 5.37 -3.64
C GLU A 77 -10.79 4.75 -3.92
N VAL A 78 -10.90 3.42 -3.96
CA VAL A 78 -12.18 2.72 -4.11
C VAL A 78 -13.12 3.06 -2.94
N ALA A 79 -12.63 3.06 -1.71
CA ALA A 79 -13.41 3.42 -0.54
C ALA A 79 -13.89 4.88 -0.61
N ARG A 80 -13.03 5.79 -1.06
CA ARG A 80 -13.37 7.21 -1.28
C ARG A 80 -14.49 7.38 -2.30
N VAL A 81 -14.38 6.72 -3.44
CA VAL A 81 -15.39 6.80 -4.53
C VAL A 81 -16.71 6.17 -4.10
N LYS A 82 -16.66 5.05 -3.37
CA LYS A 82 -17.86 4.30 -2.97
C LYS A 82 -18.62 4.96 -1.82
N ASN A 83 -17.93 5.45 -0.83
CA ASN A 83 -18.55 5.85 0.45
C ASN A 83 -18.72 7.36 0.60
N SER A 84 -18.22 8.16 -0.34
CA SER A 84 -18.12 9.64 -0.22
C SER A 84 -17.41 10.09 1.09
N VAL A 85 -16.79 9.16 1.81
CA VAL A 85 -16.05 9.42 3.05
C VAL A 85 -14.59 9.61 2.67
N ASN A 86 -14.13 10.84 2.76
CA ASN A 86 -12.72 11.15 2.58
C ASN A 86 -12.01 11.05 3.93
N THR A 87 -11.42 9.90 4.22
CA THR A 87 -10.59 9.74 5.41
C THR A 87 -9.26 10.45 5.17
N ASN A 88 -9.00 11.50 5.93
CA ASN A 88 -7.73 12.25 5.87
C ASN A 88 -6.67 11.69 6.83
N LEU A 89 -6.77 10.43 7.20
CA LEU A 89 -5.87 9.72 8.10
C LEU A 89 -5.36 8.46 7.44
N LEU A 90 -4.05 8.25 7.50
CA LEU A 90 -3.36 7.02 7.10
C LEU A 90 -2.40 6.61 8.23
N ILE A 91 -2.59 5.44 8.78
CA ILE A 91 -1.71 4.86 9.80
C ILE A 91 -0.99 3.69 9.18
N MET A 92 0.32 3.70 9.25
CA MET A 92 1.21 2.63 8.77
C MET A 92 1.96 2.06 9.96
N ASP A 93 1.65 0.82 10.30
CA ASP A 93 2.22 0.15 11.46
C ASP A 93 3.26 -0.87 11.01
N GLU A 94 4.51 -0.66 11.42
CA GLU A 94 5.69 -1.51 11.14
C GLU A 94 5.97 -1.81 9.65
N VAL A 95 5.34 -1.07 8.73
CA VAL A 95 5.49 -1.29 7.28
C VAL A 95 6.94 -1.15 6.82
N PHE A 96 7.72 -0.31 7.50
CA PHE A 96 9.14 -0.07 7.17
C PHE A 96 10.10 -1.06 7.83
N ASP A 97 9.65 -1.85 8.79
CA ASP A 97 10.58 -2.56 9.69
C ASP A 97 11.11 -3.86 9.08
N SER A 98 10.38 -4.48 8.15
CA SER A 98 10.69 -5.83 7.71
C SER A 98 11.46 -5.94 6.38
N SER A 99 11.19 -5.11 5.37
CA SER A 99 11.61 -5.45 4.00
C SER A 99 12.30 -4.32 3.24
N LEU A 100 12.37 -3.11 3.81
CA LEU A 100 12.98 -1.98 3.13
C LEU A 100 14.39 -1.70 3.64
N ASP A 101 15.34 -1.72 2.74
CA ASP A 101 16.65 -1.10 2.94
C ASP A 101 16.56 0.43 2.95
N GLY A 102 17.67 1.11 3.14
CA GLY A 102 17.69 2.58 3.20
C GLY A 102 17.19 3.23 1.90
N PHE A 103 17.50 2.65 0.74
CA PHE A 103 17.07 3.15 -0.56
C PHE A 103 15.56 2.93 -0.75
N GLY A 104 15.07 1.72 -0.50
CA GLY A 104 13.64 1.40 -0.58
C GLY A 104 12.80 2.26 0.36
N THR A 105 13.31 2.57 1.55
CA THR A 105 12.65 3.48 2.51
C THR A 105 12.51 4.89 1.94
N GLU A 106 13.54 5.45 1.31
CA GLU A 106 13.47 6.78 0.72
C GLU A 106 12.49 6.86 -0.46
N GLU A 107 12.53 5.88 -1.34
CA GLU A 107 11.59 5.78 -2.46
C GLU A 107 10.15 5.69 -1.96
N PHE A 108 9.91 4.87 -0.95
CA PHE A 108 8.59 4.75 -0.33
C PHE A 108 8.09 6.07 0.28
N LEU A 109 8.94 6.79 1.00
CA LEU A 109 8.58 8.09 1.58
C LEU A 109 8.25 9.14 0.50
N LYS A 110 8.98 9.15 -0.62
CA LYS A 110 8.66 9.99 -1.78
C LYS A 110 7.25 9.69 -2.30
N ILE A 111 6.92 8.41 -2.42
CA ILE A 111 5.62 7.97 -2.92
C ILE A 111 4.50 8.39 -1.98
N ILE A 112 4.64 8.15 -0.68
CA ILE A 112 3.65 8.56 0.31
C ILE A 112 3.40 10.07 0.20
N ARG A 113 4.45 10.89 0.17
CA ARG A 113 4.34 12.34 0.05
C ARG A 113 3.70 12.78 -1.26
N TYR A 114 3.94 12.04 -2.34
CA TYR A 114 3.36 12.35 -3.65
C TYR A 114 1.90 11.92 -3.78
N VAL A 115 1.58 10.72 -3.28
CA VAL A 115 0.27 10.08 -3.45
C VAL A 115 -0.74 10.55 -2.41
N VAL A 116 -0.28 10.86 -1.19
CA VAL A 116 -1.15 11.18 -0.05
C VAL A 116 -1.04 12.66 0.29
N LYS A 117 -1.43 13.52 -0.65
CA LYS A 117 -1.38 14.98 -0.45
C LYS A 117 -2.41 15.50 0.55
N ASP A 118 -3.51 14.79 0.74
CA ASP A 118 -4.69 15.25 1.48
C ASP A 118 -4.93 14.46 2.77
N ALA A 119 -3.91 13.81 3.34
CA ALA A 119 -4.08 13.05 4.57
C ALA A 119 -2.92 13.24 5.54
N ASN A 120 -3.26 13.17 6.82
CA ASN A 120 -2.27 13.05 7.89
C ASN A 120 -1.74 11.62 7.91
N ILE A 121 -0.43 11.48 7.87
CA ILE A 121 0.24 10.18 7.81
C ILE A 121 0.94 9.95 9.14
N PHE A 122 0.62 8.84 9.79
CA PHE A 122 1.30 8.35 10.97
C PHE A 122 2.05 7.07 10.62
N VAL A 123 3.32 7.04 10.91
CA VAL A 123 4.18 5.87 10.73
C VAL A 123 4.63 5.40 12.10
N ILE A 124 4.35 4.14 12.41
CA ILE A 124 4.83 3.46 13.60
C ILE A 124 5.98 2.57 13.17
N SER A 125 7.15 2.72 13.77
CA SER A 125 8.34 1.97 13.42
C SER A 125 9.32 1.90 14.58
N HIS A 126 10.10 0.81 14.61
CA HIS A 126 11.23 0.63 15.54
C HIS A 126 12.57 1.11 14.95
N LYS A 127 12.59 1.60 13.71
CA LYS A 127 13.82 2.06 13.04
C LYS A 127 14.17 3.49 13.44
N ASP A 128 15.26 3.66 14.17
CA ASP A 128 15.80 5.00 14.50
C ASP A 128 16.19 5.82 13.25
N SER A 129 16.54 5.15 12.15
CA SER A 129 16.90 5.80 10.87
C SER A 129 15.75 6.56 10.20
N LEU A 130 14.52 6.39 10.68
CA LEU A 130 13.36 7.11 10.17
C LEU A 130 13.13 8.46 10.85
N HIS A 131 13.73 8.73 12.01
CA HIS A 131 13.45 9.94 12.80
C HIS A 131 13.68 11.21 11.97
N ASP A 132 14.79 11.28 11.25
CA ASP A 132 15.16 12.47 10.46
C ASP A 132 14.33 12.62 9.15
N LYS A 133 13.46 11.67 8.86
CA LYS A 133 12.64 11.66 7.64
C LYS A 133 11.26 12.28 7.82
N PHE A 134 10.85 12.55 9.06
CA PHE A 134 9.53 13.08 9.42
C PHE A 134 9.65 14.43 10.10
N GLU A 135 8.66 15.30 9.88
CA GLU A 135 8.59 16.64 10.49
C GLU A 135 8.34 16.60 11.99
N SER A 136 7.67 15.57 12.47
CA SER A 136 7.35 15.36 13.88
C SER A 136 7.57 13.91 14.26
N VAL A 137 8.23 13.70 15.39
CA VAL A 137 8.51 12.37 15.94
C VAL A 137 8.03 12.30 17.36
N LEU A 138 7.23 11.28 17.68
CA LEU A 138 6.83 10.93 19.04
C LEU A 138 7.59 9.68 19.45
N LYS A 139 8.46 9.81 20.44
CA LYS A 139 9.24 8.70 20.95
C LYS A 139 8.61 8.14 22.22
N PHE A 140 8.43 6.83 22.25
CA PHE A 140 7.95 6.12 23.42
C PHE A 140 9.02 5.15 23.92
N ASP A 141 9.22 5.13 25.22
CA ASP A 141 10.12 4.19 25.87
C ASP A 141 9.41 3.44 27.00
N LYS A 142 9.90 2.22 27.30
CA LYS A 142 9.36 1.38 28.35
C LYS A 142 10.20 1.51 29.62
N VAL A 143 9.70 2.24 30.60
CA VAL A 143 10.36 2.44 31.89
C VAL A 143 9.61 1.69 32.98
N LYS A 144 10.27 0.72 33.63
CA LYS A 144 9.69 -0.11 34.70
C LYS A 144 8.34 -0.73 34.33
N GLY A 145 8.20 -1.20 33.08
CA GLY A 145 6.99 -1.87 32.60
C GLY A 145 5.89 -0.93 32.07
N PHE A 146 6.05 0.38 32.15
CA PHE A 146 5.10 1.38 31.67
C PHE A 146 5.65 2.13 30.46
N SER A 147 4.82 2.31 29.43
CA SER A 147 5.17 3.15 28.29
C SER A 147 5.10 4.64 28.67
N ARG A 148 6.13 5.39 28.31
CA ARG A 148 6.20 6.84 28.52
C ARG A 148 6.60 7.50 27.21
N MET A 149 5.98 8.63 26.93
CA MET A 149 6.42 9.54 25.87
C MET A 149 7.63 10.32 26.38
N LEU A 150 8.68 10.40 25.58
CA LEU A 150 9.91 11.13 25.84
C LEU A 150 9.83 12.56 25.31
#